data_ecdfbac0f2a8cc27cb4c2685a0ff55f2
#
_entry.id   ecdfbac0f2a8cc27cb4c2685a0ff55f2
#
_cell.length_a   1.000
_cell.length_b   1.000
_cell.length_c   1.000
_cell.angle_alpha   90.00
_cell.angle_beta   90.00
_cell.angle_gamma   90.00
#
_symmetry.space_group_name_H-M   'P 1'
#
loop_
_entity.id
_entity.type
_entity.pdbx_description
1 polymer ?
#
loop_
_entity_poly.entity_id
_entity_poly.type
_entity_poly.pdbx_seq_one_letter_code
_entity_poly.pdbx_strand_id
1 'polypeptide(L)'
;MKKYFIFIYWLSISLQIFSSWKCSNQKMELQTAQSKNIDFLFEQAKLFWEQRSDSNAVKKVNYILGLANEVDHNNFELLYLYSRSLFFQGIFLEDDKIKKDSLFIKGAEIGEYSVLNDSLFKSILNETKGDPDFKILSALSIAPKELVPGMYWWATNKLWYLNNKPALERVNHRELLEIIMHRIISLEPDYLYGGPYRFFGIFYSRIPGVEITQSKNYFEKAISSSPNYFGNKVQMSEFYHQKAENRNLFHNQLQSIINIDPTINPEIIPENIFYQKRAMDLLNQEETLFE
;
A
#
# COMPACT_ATOMS: atom_id res chain seq x y z
N MET A 1 5.44 -58.96 43.19
CA MET A 1 4.46 -58.17 42.44
C MET A 1 4.76 -56.65 42.43
N LYS A 2 5.13 -56.00 43.55
CA LYS A 2 5.40 -54.52 43.56
C LYS A 2 6.56 -54.05 42.65
N LYS A 3 7.64 -54.84 42.43
CA LYS A 3 8.77 -54.44 41.61
C LYS A 3 8.45 -54.39 40.10
N TYR A 4 7.55 -55.19 39.61
CA TYR A 4 7.12 -55.22 38.18
C TYR A 4 6.20 -54.03 37.83
N PHE A 5 5.40 -53.56 38.80
CA PHE A 5 4.54 -52.39 38.61
C PHE A 5 5.34 -51.09 38.44
N ILE A 6 6.42 -50.91 39.18
CA ILE A 6 7.29 -49.74 39.08
C ILE A 6 8.02 -49.69 37.73
N PHE A 7 8.46 -50.85 37.24
CA PHE A 7 9.16 -50.94 35.94
C PHE A 7 8.25 -50.62 34.76
N ILE A 8 6.99 -51.08 34.78
CA ILE A 8 5.97 -50.77 33.76
C ILE A 8 5.62 -49.29 33.78
N TYR A 9 5.55 -48.66 34.95
CA TYR A 9 5.26 -47.24 35.08
C TYR A 9 6.39 -46.37 34.52
N TRP A 10 7.62 -46.69 34.77
CA TRP A 10 8.80 -46.00 34.20
C TRP A 10 8.90 -46.22 32.67
N LEU A 11 8.54 -47.36 32.14
CA LEU A 11 8.52 -47.63 30.72
C LEU A 11 7.41 -46.82 29.99
N SER A 12 6.26 -46.66 30.61
CA SER A 12 5.15 -45.83 30.05
C SER A 12 5.47 -44.34 30.03
N ILE A 13 6.16 -43.82 31.05
CA ILE A 13 6.61 -42.42 31.12
C ILE A 13 7.69 -42.16 30.07
N SER A 14 8.66 -43.06 29.88
CA SER A 14 9.69 -42.90 28.86
C SER A 14 9.11 -42.92 27.45
N LEU A 15 8.11 -43.75 27.16
CA LEU A 15 7.42 -43.77 25.86
C LEU A 15 6.64 -42.47 25.58
N GLN A 16 6.01 -41.89 26.60
CA GLN A 16 5.31 -40.63 26.45
C GLN A 16 6.26 -39.46 26.22
N ILE A 17 7.42 -39.41 26.87
CA ILE A 17 8.45 -38.38 26.66
C ILE A 17 9.04 -38.53 25.23
N PHE A 18 9.32 -39.73 24.76
CA PHE A 18 9.82 -39.96 23.39
C PHE A 18 8.79 -39.60 22.31
N SER A 19 7.50 -39.88 22.54
CA SER A 19 6.45 -39.50 21.57
C SER A 19 6.25 -37.99 21.53
N SER A 20 6.28 -37.32 22.67
CA SER A 20 6.15 -35.84 22.72
C SER A 20 7.37 -35.13 22.10
N TRP A 21 8.56 -35.70 22.25
CA TRP A 21 9.79 -35.15 21.63
C TRP A 21 9.81 -35.33 20.10
N LYS A 22 9.37 -36.49 19.60
CA LYS A 22 9.19 -36.72 18.16
C LYS A 22 8.15 -35.76 17.54
N CYS A 23 7.01 -35.55 18.18
CA CYS A 23 6.01 -34.59 17.73
C CYS A 23 6.52 -33.14 17.76
N SER A 24 7.29 -32.75 18.78
CA SER A 24 7.89 -31.42 18.88
C SER A 24 8.93 -31.19 17.78
N ASN A 25 9.83 -32.16 17.52
CA ASN A 25 10.83 -32.04 16.46
C ASN A 25 10.19 -31.99 15.07
N GLN A 26 9.19 -32.83 14.80
CA GLN A 26 8.48 -32.85 13.53
C GLN A 26 7.71 -31.53 13.28
N LYS A 27 7.13 -30.93 14.32
CA LYS A 27 6.47 -29.62 14.26
C LYS A 27 7.48 -28.48 13.99
N MET A 28 8.65 -28.53 14.58
CA MET A 28 9.73 -27.58 14.38
C MET A 28 10.34 -27.69 12.97
N GLU A 29 10.52 -28.91 12.43
CA GLU A 29 10.97 -29.13 11.05
C GLU A 29 9.96 -28.62 10.03
N LEU A 30 8.66 -28.84 10.24
CA LEU A 30 7.58 -28.32 9.40
C LEU A 30 7.54 -26.79 9.40
N GLN A 31 7.65 -26.17 10.58
CA GLN A 31 7.70 -24.70 10.69
C GLN A 31 8.93 -24.12 9.98
N THR A 32 10.10 -24.76 10.12
CA THR A 32 11.33 -24.33 9.44
C THR A 32 11.20 -24.47 7.92
N ALA A 33 10.58 -25.53 7.43
CA ALA A 33 10.35 -25.75 6.00
C ALA A 33 9.34 -24.74 5.44
N GLN A 34 8.28 -24.41 6.18
CA GLN A 34 7.32 -23.38 5.81
C GLN A 34 7.95 -21.98 5.76
N SER A 35 8.75 -21.62 6.78
CA SER A 35 9.46 -20.34 6.80
C SER A 35 10.39 -20.20 5.59
N LYS A 36 11.20 -21.20 5.29
CA LYS A 36 12.07 -21.20 4.10
C LYS A 36 11.31 -21.08 2.78
N ASN A 37 10.12 -21.65 2.71
CA ASN A 37 9.28 -21.53 1.53
C ASN A 37 8.71 -20.11 1.38
N ILE A 38 8.32 -19.46 2.48
CA ILE A 38 7.85 -18.08 2.48
C ILE A 38 8.97 -17.12 2.07
N ASP A 39 10.16 -17.27 2.65
CA ASP A 39 11.32 -16.45 2.31
C ASP A 39 11.65 -16.57 0.81
N PHE A 40 11.61 -17.81 0.28
CA PHE A 40 11.81 -18.04 -1.16
C PHE A 40 10.74 -17.34 -2.00
N LEU A 41 9.46 -17.48 -1.66
CA LEU A 41 8.35 -16.83 -2.38
C LEU A 41 8.49 -15.31 -2.33
N PHE A 42 8.84 -14.76 -1.18
CA PHE A 42 9.01 -13.33 -1.01
C PHE A 42 10.18 -12.79 -1.83
N GLU A 43 11.33 -13.47 -1.84
CA GLU A 43 12.46 -13.07 -2.70
C GLU A 43 12.10 -13.17 -4.20
N GLN A 44 11.36 -14.20 -4.62
CA GLN A 44 10.87 -14.28 -6.01
C GLN A 44 9.92 -13.11 -6.34
N ALA A 45 9.05 -12.73 -5.43
CA ALA A 45 8.17 -11.59 -5.61
C ALA A 45 8.96 -10.28 -5.78
N LYS A 46 10.02 -10.07 -4.98
CA LYS A 46 10.90 -8.90 -5.11
C LYS A 46 11.63 -8.87 -6.46
N LEU A 47 12.12 -10.00 -6.93
CA LEU A 47 12.77 -10.08 -8.26
C LEU A 47 11.80 -9.73 -9.41
N PHE A 48 10.55 -10.19 -9.35
CA PHE A 48 9.54 -9.79 -10.34
C PHE A 48 9.10 -8.34 -10.16
N TRP A 49 9.11 -7.82 -8.94
CA TRP A 49 8.80 -6.42 -8.67
C TRP A 49 9.78 -5.46 -9.35
N GLU A 50 11.06 -5.79 -9.39
CA GLU A 50 12.06 -5.00 -10.14
C GLU A 50 11.76 -4.96 -11.65
N GLN A 51 11.02 -5.95 -12.16
CA GLN A 51 10.60 -6.04 -13.55
C GLN A 51 9.18 -5.49 -13.79
N ARG A 52 8.66 -4.63 -12.90
CA ARG A 52 7.26 -4.15 -12.92
C ARG A 52 6.89 -3.27 -14.12
N SER A 53 7.84 -2.94 -15.00
CA SER A 53 7.53 -2.39 -16.33
C SER A 53 6.79 -3.42 -17.21
N ASP A 54 6.97 -4.73 -16.96
CA ASP A 54 6.21 -5.80 -17.60
C ASP A 54 4.94 -6.13 -16.79
N SER A 55 3.80 -6.00 -17.44
CA SER A 55 2.51 -6.31 -16.84
C SER A 55 2.39 -7.76 -16.31
N ASN A 56 3.06 -8.71 -16.98
CA ASN A 56 3.07 -10.11 -16.53
C ASN A 56 3.89 -10.30 -15.26
N ALA A 57 4.98 -9.54 -15.09
CA ALA A 57 5.76 -9.55 -13.87
C ALA A 57 4.92 -9.10 -12.66
N VAL A 58 4.14 -8.01 -12.80
CA VAL A 58 3.24 -7.53 -11.73
C VAL A 58 2.17 -8.55 -11.37
N LYS A 59 1.56 -9.21 -12.36
CA LYS A 59 0.59 -10.29 -12.11
C LYS A 59 1.22 -11.45 -11.35
N LYS A 60 2.47 -11.82 -11.67
CA LYS A 60 3.22 -12.84 -10.93
C LYS A 60 3.52 -12.39 -9.50
N VAL A 61 3.92 -11.13 -9.29
CA VAL A 61 4.10 -10.58 -7.92
C VAL A 61 2.83 -10.76 -7.10
N ASN A 62 1.69 -10.33 -7.62
CA ASN A 62 0.41 -10.44 -6.92
C ASN A 62 0.01 -11.88 -6.62
N TYR A 63 0.26 -12.79 -7.55
CA TYR A 63 0.01 -14.22 -7.34
C TYR A 63 0.92 -14.81 -6.24
N ILE A 64 2.22 -14.55 -6.32
CA ILE A 64 3.21 -15.10 -5.37
C ILE A 64 2.98 -14.52 -3.96
N LEU A 65 2.76 -13.19 -3.85
CA LEU A 65 2.48 -12.56 -2.55
C LEU A 65 1.14 -13.01 -1.97
N GLY A 66 0.15 -13.30 -2.83
CA GLY A 66 -1.10 -13.91 -2.40
C GLY A 66 -0.88 -15.27 -1.75
N LEU A 67 -0.12 -16.16 -2.40
CA LEU A 67 0.23 -17.48 -1.83
C LEU A 67 1.04 -17.36 -0.53
N ALA A 68 2.02 -16.46 -0.49
CA ALA A 68 2.84 -16.24 0.70
C ALA A 68 1.99 -15.71 1.87
N ASN A 69 1.04 -14.83 1.59
CA ASN A 69 0.12 -14.30 2.59
C ASN A 69 -0.85 -15.37 3.15
N GLU A 70 -1.21 -16.40 2.38
CA GLU A 70 -2.02 -17.53 2.89
C GLU A 70 -1.27 -18.35 3.94
N VAL A 71 0.07 -18.31 3.93
CA VAL A 71 0.92 -19.09 4.83
C VAL A 71 1.40 -18.27 6.02
N ASP A 72 1.78 -17.00 5.80
CA ASP A 72 2.21 -16.06 6.85
C ASP A 72 1.47 -14.73 6.72
N HIS A 73 0.48 -14.54 7.57
CA HIS A 73 -0.32 -13.33 7.63
C HIS A 73 0.34 -12.20 8.45
N ASN A 74 1.52 -12.42 9.06
CA ASN A 74 2.11 -11.48 10.02
C ASN A 74 3.41 -10.83 9.52
N ASN A 75 3.89 -11.17 8.33
CA ASN A 75 5.07 -10.56 7.76
C ASN A 75 4.75 -9.16 7.21
N PHE A 76 5.12 -8.12 7.97
CA PHE A 76 4.81 -6.73 7.63
C PHE A 76 5.35 -6.31 6.26
N GLU A 77 6.60 -6.70 5.92
CA GLU A 77 7.23 -6.35 4.65
C GLU A 77 6.50 -6.98 3.46
N LEU A 78 6.14 -8.24 3.57
CA LEU A 78 5.34 -8.97 2.58
C LEU A 78 3.98 -8.29 2.38
N LEU A 79 3.30 -7.94 3.47
CA LEU A 79 1.96 -7.36 3.43
C LEU A 79 1.95 -5.98 2.77
N TYR A 80 2.87 -5.07 3.14
CA TYR A 80 2.86 -3.76 2.48
C TYR A 80 3.30 -3.84 1.02
N LEU A 81 4.22 -4.75 0.64
CA LEU A 81 4.58 -4.97 -0.76
C LEU A 81 3.39 -5.53 -1.55
N TYR A 82 2.61 -6.43 -0.95
CA TYR A 82 1.39 -6.94 -1.58
C TYR A 82 0.35 -5.83 -1.79
N SER A 83 0.10 -5.03 -0.76
CA SER A 83 -0.77 -3.84 -0.87
C SER A 83 -0.30 -2.89 -1.97
N ARG A 84 1.01 -2.62 -2.06
CA ARG A 84 1.64 -1.82 -3.11
C ARG A 84 1.46 -2.40 -4.50
N SER A 85 1.65 -3.71 -4.66
CA SER A 85 1.58 -4.35 -5.96
C SER A 85 0.14 -4.44 -6.49
N LEU A 86 -0.85 -4.59 -5.61
CA LEU A 86 -2.27 -4.49 -5.95
C LEU A 86 -2.65 -3.08 -6.42
N PHE A 87 -2.15 -2.05 -5.72
CA PHE A 87 -2.28 -0.67 -6.16
C PHE A 87 -1.70 -0.45 -7.55
N PHE A 88 -0.46 -0.91 -7.77
CA PHE A 88 0.23 -0.74 -9.06
C PHE A 88 -0.55 -1.41 -10.20
N GLN A 89 -1.04 -2.62 -10.00
CA GLN A 89 -1.88 -3.29 -10.99
C GLN A 89 -3.16 -2.50 -11.26
N GLY A 90 -3.83 -2.02 -10.23
CA GLY A 90 -5.08 -1.28 -10.35
C GLY A 90 -4.93 0.05 -11.08
N ILE A 91 -3.83 0.80 -10.82
CA ILE A 91 -3.66 2.13 -11.41
C ILE A 91 -3.10 2.09 -12.84
N PHE A 92 -2.21 1.15 -13.15
CA PHE A 92 -1.45 1.17 -14.40
C PHE A 92 -1.81 0.06 -15.40
N LEU A 93 -2.39 -1.05 -14.95
CA LEU A 93 -2.51 -2.26 -15.77
C LEU A 93 -3.93 -2.79 -15.92
N GLU A 94 -4.88 -2.27 -15.16
CA GLU A 94 -6.28 -2.73 -15.23
C GLU A 94 -7.14 -1.59 -15.77
N ASP A 95 -7.97 -1.89 -16.78
CA ASP A 95 -8.89 -0.92 -17.36
C ASP A 95 -10.33 -1.10 -16.87
N ASP A 96 -10.69 -2.33 -16.48
CA ASP A 96 -12.02 -2.63 -15.97
C ASP A 96 -12.25 -1.99 -14.59
N LYS A 97 -13.26 -1.13 -14.49
CA LYS A 97 -13.56 -0.36 -13.28
C LYS A 97 -13.88 -1.24 -12.06
N ILE A 98 -14.58 -2.36 -12.25
CA ILE A 98 -14.98 -3.26 -11.17
C ILE A 98 -13.73 -3.98 -10.65
N LYS A 99 -12.86 -4.42 -11.54
CA LYS A 99 -11.59 -5.05 -11.16
C LYS A 99 -10.64 -4.08 -10.49
N LYS A 100 -10.56 -2.82 -10.97
CA LYS A 100 -9.81 -1.75 -10.27
C LYS A 100 -10.29 -1.58 -8.84
N ASP A 101 -11.58 -1.43 -8.64
CA ASP A 101 -12.18 -1.28 -7.30
C ASP A 101 -11.87 -2.49 -6.41
N SER A 102 -11.92 -3.71 -6.96
CA SER A 102 -11.56 -4.94 -6.24
C SER A 102 -10.08 -4.99 -5.84
N LEU A 103 -9.18 -4.53 -6.71
CA LEU A 103 -7.75 -4.45 -6.39
C LEU A 103 -7.47 -3.41 -5.31
N PHE A 104 -8.08 -2.23 -5.41
CA PHE A 104 -7.88 -1.17 -4.43
C PHE A 104 -8.47 -1.50 -3.06
N ILE A 105 -9.68 -2.09 -2.98
CA ILE A 105 -10.24 -2.46 -1.69
C ILE A 105 -9.42 -3.57 -1.03
N LYS A 106 -9.01 -4.59 -1.78
CA LYS A 106 -8.13 -5.64 -1.28
C LYS A 106 -6.77 -5.09 -0.83
N GLY A 107 -6.18 -4.17 -1.60
CA GLY A 107 -4.94 -3.50 -1.22
C GLY A 107 -5.08 -2.69 0.08
N ALA A 108 -6.21 -1.99 0.26
CA ALA A 108 -6.51 -1.26 1.49
C ALA A 108 -6.65 -2.19 2.70
N GLU A 109 -7.39 -3.30 2.57
CA GLU A 109 -7.58 -4.29 3.63
C GLU A 109 -6.26 -4.93 4.07
N ILE A 110 -5.38 -5.28 3.11
CA ILE A 110 -4.06 -5.84 3.43
C ILE A 110 -3.16 -4.79 4.10
N GLY A 111 -3.18 -3.54 3.62
CA GLY A 111 -2.43 -2.44 4.23
C GLY A 111 -2.92 -2.14 5.66
N GLU A 112 -4.22 -2.08 5.87
CA GLU A 112 -4.84 -1.95 7.19
C GLU A 112 -4.43 -3.10 8.13
N TYR A 113 -4.56 -4.32 7.65
CA TYR A 113 -4.18 -5.52 8.40
C TYR A 113 -2.71 -5.48 8.80
N SER A 114 -1.82 -5.07 7.89
CA SER A 114 -0.38 -4.98 8.16
C SER A 114 -0.06 -4.06 9.33
N VAL A 115 -0.75 -2.91 9.41
CA VAL A 115 -0.55 -1.92 10.48
C VAL A 115 -1.19 -2.38 11.78
N LEU A 116 -2.48 -2.73 11.75
CA LEU A 116 -3.24 -3.04 12.96
C LEU A 116 -2.76 -4.33 13.66
N ASN A 117 -2.14 -5.24 12.92
CA ASN A 117 -1.62 -6.50 13.45
C ASN A 117 -0.12 -6.47 13.78
N ASP A 118 0.58 -5.40 13.42
CA ASP A 118 1.97 -5.23 13.78
C ASP A 118 2.17 -5.12 15.31
N SER A 119 3.26 -5.68 15.81
CA SER A 119 3.56 -5.71 17.25
C SER A 119 3.81 -4.33 17.84
N LEU A 120 4.46 -3.43 17.10
CA LEU A 120 4.70 -2.04 17.53
C LEU A 120 3.37 -1.29 17.64
N PHE A 121 2.51 -1.43 16.63
CA PHE A 121 1.20 -0.78 16.66
C PHE A 121 0.32 -1.30 17.80
N LYS A 122 0.30 -2.63 18.01
CA LYS A 122 -0.44 -3.24 19.13
C LYS A 122 0.05 -2.75 20.49
N SER A 123 1.36 -2.56 20.68
CA SER A 123 1.91 -1.99 21.90
C SER A 123 1.38 -0.57 22.14
N ILE A 124 1.44 0.29 21.12
CA ILE A 124 0.93 1.67 21.20
C ILE A 124 -0.57 1.68 21.47
N LEU A 125 -1.34 0.85 20.76
CA LEU A 125 -2.79 0.76 20.94
C LEU A 125 -3.18 0.34 22.36
N ASN A 126 -2.43 -0.59 22.98
CA ASN A 126 -2.67 -1.03 24.34
C ASN A 126 -2.41 0.08 25.38
N GLU A 127 -1.44 0.95 25.14
CA GLU A 127 -1.11 2.08 26.01
C GLU A 127 -2.06 3.27 25.82
N THR A 128 -2.72 3.36 24.64
CA THR A 128 -3.65 4.44 24.31
C THR A 128 -4.94 4.28 25.12
N LYS A 129 -5.38 5.35 25.79
CA LYS A 129 -6.63 5.40 26.57
C LYS A 129 -7.76 5.98 25.72
N GLY A 130 -9.00 5.57 25.99
CA GLY A 130 -10.18 6.14 25.35
C GLY A 130 -11.16 5.09 24.80
N ASP A 131 -12.17 5.57 24.08
CA ASP A 131 -13.14 4.76 23.35
C ASP A 131 -12.47 3.96 22.22
N PRO A 132 -12.90 2.74 21.89
CA PRO A 132 -12.29 1.89 20.86
C PRO A 132 -12.02 2.59 19.54
N ASP A 133 -12.98 3.33 18.99
CA ASP A 133 -12.83 4.03 17.71
C ASP A 133 -11.79 5.17 17.81
N PHE A 134 -11.80 5.91 18.92
CA PHE A 134 -10.82 6.96 19.20
C PHE A 134 -9.41 6.43 19.44
N LYS A 135 -9.27 5.22 19.99
CA LYS A 135 -7.97 4.61 20.26
C LYS A 135 -7.18 4.35 19.00
N ILE A 136 -7.82 3.83 17.95
CA ILE A 136 -7.13 3.55 16.68
C ILE A 136 -6.62 4.85 16.07
N LEU A 137 -7.44 5.88 15.97
CA LEU A 137 -7.05 7.17 15.43
C LEU A 137 -5.91 7.83 16.23
N SER A 138 -6.01 7.78 17.56
CA SER A 138 -4.98 8.29 18.46
C SER A 138 -3.67 7.51 18.32
N ALA A 139 -3.72 6.18 18.24
CA ALA A 139 -2.55 5.33 18.01
C ALA A 139 -1.89 5.61 16.65
N LEU A 140 -2.68 5.78 15.59
CA LEU A 140 -2.19 6.15 14.25
C LEU A 140 -1.49 7.50 14.25
N SER A 141 -1.99 8.48 15.03
CA SER A 141 -1.39 9.82 15.12
C SER A 141 0.02 9.86 15.72
N ILE A 142 0.39 8.82 16.49
CA ILE A 142 1.71 8.66 17.12
C ILE A 142 2.49 7.44 16.60
N ALA A 143 1.97 6.77 15.57
CA ALA A 143 2.60 5.59 14.98
C ALA A 143 4.07 5.86 14.58
N PRO A 144 5.01 4.94 14.80
CA PRO A 144 6.42 5.12 14.49
C PRO A 144 6.70 5.01 12.98
N LYS A 145 7.90 5.42 12.59
CA LYS A 145 8.35 5.48 11.19
C LYS A 145 8.33 4.12 10.49
N GLU A 146 8.58 3.06 11.20
CA GLU A 146 8.60 1.68 10.72
C GLU A 146 7.25 1.26 10.11
N LEU A 147 6.14 1.86 10.55
CA LEU A 147 4.80 1.58 10.04
C LEU A 147 4.39 2.42 8.82
N VAL A 148 5.22 3.39 8.43
CA VAL A 148 4.92 4.28 7.27
C VAL A 148 4.59 3.50 6.00
N PRO A 149 5.30 2.43 5.60
CA PRO A 149 4.97 1.70 4.38
C PRO A 149 3.54 1.11 4.40
N GLY A 150 3.15 0.46 5.47
CA GLY A 150 1.80 -0.11 5.63
C GLY A 150 0.73 0.97 5.66
N MET A 151 0.92 2.01 6.46
CA MET A 151 0.01 3.16 6.58
C MET A 151 -0.21 3.86 5.21
N TYR A 152 0.88 4.08 4.47
CA TYR A 152 0.80 4.74 3.16
C TYR A 152 -0.02 3.94 2.15
N TRP A 153 0.26 2.63 2.03
CA TRP A 153 -0.45 1.80 1.06
C TRP A 153 -1.89 1.51 1.49
N TRP A 154 -2.18 1.41 2.79
CA TRP A 154 -3.55 1.39 3.30
C TRP A 154 -4.35 2.61 2.82
N ALA A 155 -3.88 3.81 3.18
CA ALA A 155 -4.59 5.04 2.87
C ALA A 155 -4.65 5.30 1.35
N THR A 156 -3.57 5.02 0.60
CA THR A 156 -3.53 5.24 -0.85
C THR A 156 -4.50 4.32 -1.59
N ASN A 157 -4.53 3.04 -1.30
CA ASN A 157 -5.51 2.12 -1.88
C ASN A 157 -6.94 2.54 -1.52
N LYS A 158 -7.18 2.92 -0.25
CA LYS A 158 -8.48 3.40 0.21
C LYS A 158 -8.94 4.65 -0.55
N LEU A 159 -8.04 5.62 -0.76
CA LEU A 159 -8.32 6.82 -1.56
C LEU A 159 -8.79 6.46 -2.96
N TRP A 160 -8.05 5.58 -3.65
CA TRP A 160 -8.37 5.22 -5.02
C TRP A 160 -9.68 4.43 -5.13
N TYR A 161 -9.96 3.55 -4.19
CA TYR A 161 -11.28 2.93 -4.07
C TYR A 161 -12.39 3.97 -3.90
N LEU A 162 -12.21 4.93 -3.01
CA LEU A 162 -13.19 5.96 -2.69
C LEU A 162 -13.39 6.97 -3.84
N ASN A 163 -12.42 7.16 -4.74
CA ASN A 163 -12.55 8.07 -5.87
C ASN A 163 -13.73 7.71 -6.80
N ASN A 164 -14.12 6.44 -6.84
CA ASN A 164 -15.26 5.95 -7.62
C ASN A 164 -16.56 5.86 -6.82
N LYS A 165 -16.57 6.27 -5.55
CA LYS A 165 -17.72 6.19 -4.65
C LYS A 165 -18.40 7.55 -4.47
N PRO A 166 -19.65 7.56 -3.96
CA PRO A 166 -20.34 8.79 -3.60
C PRO A 166 -19.53 9.69 -2.65
N ALA A 167 -19.75 11.01 -2.72
CA ALA A 167 -19.01 11.97 -1.91
C ALA A 167 -19.12 11.70 -0.41
N LEU A 168 -20.28 11.22 0.06
CA LEU A 168 -20.52 10.89 1.47
C LEU A 168 -19.55 9.81 1.98
N GLU A 169 -19.25 8.79 1.19
CA GLU A 169 -18.27 7.76 1.59
C GLU A 169 -16.87 8.35 1.78
N ARG A 170 -16.47 9.31 0.92
CA ARG A 170 -15.19 10.02 1.09
C ARG A 170 -15.15 10.85 2.37
N VAL A 171 -16.26 11.54 2.69
CA VAL A 171 -16.38 12.34 3.92
C VAL A 171 -16.30 11.45 5.15
N ASN A 172 -16.96 10.29 5.15
CA ASN A 172 -16.94 9.34 6.28
C ASN A 172 -15.54 8.78 6.58
N HIS A 173 -14.65 8.72 5.59
CA HIS A 173 -13.27 8.23 5.78
C HIS A 173 -12.25 9.37 5.92
N ARG A 174 -12.70 10.63 5.94
CA ARG A 174 -11.82 11.79 5.90
C ARG A 174 -10.86 11.82 7.08
N GLU A 175 -11.37 11.72 8.29
CA GLU A 175 -10.57 11.83 9.51
C GLU A 175 -9.46 10.77 9.57
N LEU A 176 -9.79 9.52 9.30
CA LEU A 176 -8.82 8.43 9.26
C LEU A 176 -7.69 8.70 8.25
N LEU A 177 -8.06 9.08 7.02
CA LEU A 177 -7.10 9.31 5.95
C LEU A 177 -6.22 10.53 6.21
N GLU A 178 -6.79 11.59 6.78
CA GLU A 178 -6.04 12.79 7.19
C GLU A 178 -5.04 12.47 8.31
N ILE A 179 -5.44 11.75 9.35
CA ILE A 179 -4.56 11.35 10.47
C ILE A 179 -3.38 10.53 9.95
N ILE A 180 -3.64 9.50 9.14
CA ILE A 180 -2.59 8.66 8.57
C ILE A 180 -1.60 9.51 7.76
N MET A 181 -2.08 10.31 6.82
CA MET A 181 -1.19 11.05 5.92
C MET A 181 -0.47 12.23 6.60
N HIS A 182 -1.11 12.90 7.55
CA HIS A 182 -0.42 13.91 8.37
C HIS A 182 0.68 13.28 9.22
N ARG A 183 0.44 12.08 9.77
CA ARG A 183 1.49 11.36 10.50
C ARG A 183 2.65 11.02 9.59
N ILE A 184 2.39 10.50 8.38
CA ILE A 184 3.45 10.20 7.41
C ILE A 184 4.23 11.48 7.03
N ILE A 185 3.55 12.59 6.75
CA ILE A 185 4.22 13.87 6.47
C ILE A 185 5.14 14.30 7.63
N SER A 186 4.72 14.09 8.88
CA SER A 186 5.54 14.44 10.04
C SER A 186 6.81 13.60 10.20
N LEU A 187 6.81 12.38 9.65
CA LEU A 187 7.91 11.42 9.73
C LEU A 187 8.77 11.39 8.47
N GLU A 188 8.14 11.33 7.31
CA GLU A 188 8.76 11.16 5.99
C GLU A 188 7.97 11.93 4.92
N PRO A 189 8.09 13.26 4.84
CA PRO A 189 7.30 14.08 3.91
C PRO A 189 7.55 13.70 2.44
N ASP A 190 8.75 13.22 2.12
CA ASP A 190 9.18 12.86 0.76
C ASP A 190 8.96 11.37 0.43
N TYR A 191 8.31 10.62 1.34
CA TYR A 191 8.06 9.19 1.12
C TYR A 191 7.46 8.93 -0.26
N LEU A 192 8.03 7.97 -1.00
CA LEU A 192 7.63 7.64 -2.37
C LEU A 192 7.44 8.88 -3.28
N TYR A 193 8.48 9.72 -3.31
CA TYR A 193 8.57 10.85 -4.23
C TYR A 193 7.47 11.89 -4.01
N GLY A 194 7.32 12.36 -2.77
CA GLY A 194 6.28 13.31 -2.37
C GLY A 194 4.88 12.69 -2.32
N GLY A 195 4.82 11.38 -2.13
CA GLY A 195 3.58 10.60 -2.11
C GLY A 195 2.51 11.12 -1.15
N PRO A 196 2.83 11.46 0.12
CA PRO A 196 1.85 12.00 1.06
C PRO A 196 1.28 13.36 0.62
N TYR A 197 2.09 14.20 0.01
CA TYR A 197 1.60 15.48 -0.56
C TYR A 197 0.71 15.22 -1.78
N ARG A 198 1.13 14.36 -2.70
CA ARG A 198 0.34 13.94 -3.86
C ARG A 198 -0.99 13.34 -3.44
N PHE A 199 -1.02 12.53 -2.37
CA PHE A 199 -2.24 12.00 -1.80
C PHE A 199 -3.23 13.12 -1.43
N PHE A 200 -2.80 14.14 -0.67
CA PHE A 200 -3.67 15.25 -0.32
C PHE A 200 -4.09 16.09 -1.52
N GLY A 201 -3.23 16.23 -2.52
CA GLY A 201 -3.60 16.87 -3.78
C GLY A 201 -4.83 16.22 -4.42
N ILE A 202 -4.81 14.89 -4.54
CA ILE A 202 -5.95 14.11 -5.07
C ILE A 202 -7.14 14.18 -4.11
N PHE A 203 -6.92 13.93 -2.83
CA PHE A 203 -7.97 13.81 -1.84
C PHE A 203 -8.80 15.09 -1.71
N TYR A 204 -8.15 16.23 -1.52
CA TYR A 204 -8.85 17.51 -1.37
C TYR A 204 -9.52 18.01 -2.65
N SER A 205 -9.06 17.56 -3.82
CA SER A 205 -9.80 17.83 -5.05
C SER A 205 -11.18 17.13 -5.09
N ARG A 206 -11.40 16.11 -4.26
CA ARG A 206 -12.60 15.27 -4.26
C ARG A 206 -13.48 15.42 -3.01
N ILE A 207 -13.04 16.12 -1.97
CA ILE A 207 -13.82 16.35 -0.75
C ILE A 207 -14.72 17.59 -0.92
N PRO A 208 -16.04 17.46 -0.73
CA PRO A 208 -16.93 18.63 -0.75
C PRO A 208 -16.59 19.64 0.33
N GLY A 209 -16.71 20.92 0.01
CA GLY A 209 -16.46 22.02 0.94
C GLY A 209 -14.98 22.34 1.20
N VAL A 210 -14.06 21.64 0.56
CA VAL A 210 -12.63 21.99 0.58
C VAL A 210 -12.32 22.88 -0.62
N GLU A 211 -11.66 24.01 -0.36
CA GLU A 211 -11.21 24.93 -1.40
C GLU A 211 -10.20 24.25 -2.33
N ILE A 212 -10.43 24.32 -3.63
CA ILE A 212 -9.59 23.65 -4.63
C ILE A 212 -8.12 24.10 -4.59
N THR A 213 -7.87 25.29 -4.07
CA THR A 213 -6.51 25.82 -3.85
C THR A 213 -5.69 24.98 -2.86
N GLN A 214 -6.32 24.28 -1.92
CA GLN A 214 -5.61 23.34 -1.03
C GLN A 214 -5.04 22.18 -1.83
N SER A 215 -5.81 21.61 -2.77
CA SER A 215 -5.32 20.58 -3.68
C SER A 215 -4.09 21.06 -4.46
N LYS A 216 -4.14 22.28 -5.02
CA LYS A 216 -3.03 22.93 -5.71
C LYS A 216 -1.78 22.97 -4.85
N ASN A 217 -1.88 23.53 -3.66
CA ASN A 217 -0.75 23.72 -2.75
C ASN A 217 -0.05 22.39 -2.41
N TYR A 218 -0.82 21.32 -2.25
CA TYR A 218 -0.26 19.99 -1.97
C TYR A 218 0.40 19.39 -3.20
N PHE A 219 -0.16 19.53 -4.40
CA PHE A 219 0.53 19.09 -5.61
C PHE A 219 1.82 19.87 -5.87
N GLU A 220 1.84 21.18 -5.63
CA GLU A 220 3.05 22.00 -5.75
C GLU A 220 4.15 21.54 -4.78
N LYS A 221 3.80 21.16 -3.55
CA LYS A 221 4.75 20.54 -2.60
C LYS A 221 5.28 19.20 -3.11
N ALA A 222 4.42 18.34 -3.65
CA ALA A 222 4.84 17.07 -4.22
C ALA A 222 5.79 17.25 -5.41
N ILE A 223 5.51 18.19 -6.30
CA ILE A 223 6.35 18.51 -7.46
C ILE A 223 7.70 19.11 -7.01
N SER A 224 7.68 20.00 -6.02
CA SER A 224 8.91 20.60 -5.48
C SER A 224 9.81 19.57 -4.79
N SER A 225 9.21 18.63 -4.06
CA SER A 225 9.91 17.54 -3.38
C SER A 225 10.54 16.56 -4.39
N SER A 226 9.82 16.23 -5.47
CA SER A 226 10.26 15.22 -6.43
C SER A 226 9.88 15.60 -7.87
N PRO A 227 10.62 16.53 -8.48
CA PRO A 227 10.28 17.09 -9.79
C PRO A 227 10.38 16.10 -10.95
N ASN A 228 11.17 15.04 -10.79
CA ASN A 228 11.39 13.99 -11.78
C ASN A 228 10.41 12.82 -11.68
N TYR A 229 9.53 12.82 -10.68
CA TYR A 229 8.44 11.85 -10.59
C TYR A 229 7.22 12.35 -11.37
N PHE A 230 6.99 11.81 -12.54
CA PHE A 230 5.97 12.30 -13.48
C PHE A 230 4.56 12.27 -12.91
N GLY A 231 4.28 11.32 -12.02
CA GLY A 231 2.98 11.19 -11.35
C GLY A 231 2.53 12.45 -10.61
N ASN A 232 3.45 13.25 -10.07
CA ASN A 232 3.09 14.49 -9.38
C ASN A 232 2.43 15.50 -10.34
N LYS A 233 3.01 15.69 -11.51
CA LYS A 233 2.50 16.62 -12.54
C LYS A 233 1.26 16.06 -13.25
N VAL A 234 1.30 14.78 -13.64
CA VAL A 234 0.19 14.14 -14.34
C VAL A 234 -1.08 14.15 -13.49
N GLN A 235 -0.97 13.79 -12.21
CA GLN A 235 -2.12 13.79 -11.31
C GLN A 235 -2.56 15.22 -10.92
N MET A 236 -1.65 16.19 -10.86
CA MET A 236 -2.06 17.60 -10.73
C MET A 236 -2.90 18.05 -11.91
N SER A 237 -2.53 17.66 -13.12
CA SER A 237 -3.32 17.98 -14.32
C SER A 237 -4.69 17.31 -14.26
N GLU A 238 -4.73 16.01 -13.97
CA GLU A 238 -5.96 15.22 -13.94
C GLU A 238 -6.93 15.62 -12.83
N PHE A 239 -6.44 15.94 -11.63
CA PHE A 239 -7.30 16.17 -10.46
C PHE A 239 -7.50 17.66 -10.12
N TYR A 240 -6.50 18.51 -10.38
CA TYR A 240 -6.59 19.91 -10.07
C TYR A 240 -6.89 20.77 -11.31
N HIS A 241 -6.05 20.74 -12.37
CA HIS A 241 -6.23 21.64 -13.51
C HIS A 241 -7.54 21.39 -14.25
N GLN A 242 -7.96 20.13 -14.41
CA GLN A 242 -9.26 19.80 -14.99
C GLN A 242 -10.39 20.38 -14.15
N LYS A 243 -10.40 20.15 -12.83
CA LYS A 243 -11.46 20.65 -11.95
C LYS A 243 -11.49 22.17 -11.82
N ALA A 244 -10.33 22.81 -11.92
CA ALA A 244 -10.19 24.28 -11.89
C ALA A 244 -10.38 24.93 -13.27
N GLU A 245 -10.78 24.14 -14.29
CA GLU A 245 -11.01 24.58 -15.67
C GLU A 245 -9.78 25.26 -16.31
N ASN A 246 -8.58 24.92 -15.85
CA ASN A 246 -7.31 25.47 -16.33
C ASN A 246 -6.76 24.71 -17.54
N ARG A 247 -7.49 24.73 -18.67
CA ARG A 247 -7.15 23.96 -19.88
C ARG A 247 -5.71 24.22 -20.36
N ASN A 248 -5.26 25.47 -20.41
CA ASN A 248 -3.92 25.81 -20.87
C ASN A 248 -2.81 25.20 -19.96
N LEU A 249 -3.01 25.24 -18.64
CA LEU A 249 -2.04 24.64 -17.69
C LEU A 249 -2.07 23.12 -17.76
N PHE A 250 -3.25 22.52 -17.91
CA PHE A 250 -3.42 21.08 -18.13
C PHE A 250 -2.62 20.64 -19.36
N HIS A 251 -2.86 21.29 -20.52
CA HIS A 251 -2.18 20.98 -21.77
C HIS A 251 -0.66 21.11 -21.65
N ASN A 252 -0.17 22.27 -21.22
CA ASN A 252 1.27 22.56 -21.16
C ASN A 252 2.01 21.63 -20.20
N GLN A 253 1.41 21.32 -19.05
CA GLN A 253 2.02 20.44 -18.06
C GLN A 253 2.13 19.00 -18.57
N LEU A 254 1.08 18.47 -19.20
CA LEU A 254 1.10 17.11 -19.77
C LEU A 254 2.04 17.04 -20.98
N GLN A 255 2.02 18.05 -21.85
CA GLN A 255 2.95 18.12 -22.99
C GLN A 255 4.41 18.13 -22.54
N SER A 256 4.72 18.82 -21.42
CA SER A 256 6.07 18.82 -20.85
C SER A 256 6.53 17.42 -20.43
N ILE A 257 5.61 16.59 -19.91
CA ILE A 257 5.92 15.22 -19.47
C ILE A 257 6.19 14.29 -20.67
N ILE A 258 5.45 14.43 -21.77
CA ILE A 258 5.63 13.60 -22.96
C ILE A 258 7.02 13.78 -23.57
N ASN A 259 7.59 14.98 -23.45
CA ASN A 259 8.89 15.33 -24.04
C ASN A 259 10.11 14.99 -23.16
N ILE A 260 9.91 14.51 -21.93
CA ILE A 260 10.99 14.14 -21.02
C ILE A 260 11.30 12.64 -21.17
N ASP A 261 12.59 12.28 -21.12
CA ASP A 261 13.00 10.88 -21.06
C ASP A 261 12.55 10.26 -19.72
N PRO A 262 11.70 9.22 -19.72
CA PRO A 262 11.22 8.57 -18.50
C PRO A 262 12.30 7.77 -17.76
N THR A 263 13.47 7.56 -18.38
CA THR A 263 14.56 6.73 -17.84
C THR A 263 15.59 7.50 -17.02
N ILE A 264 15.42 8.82 -16.84
CA ILE A 264 16.37 9.67 -16.12
C ILE A 264 16.62 9.18 -14.69
N ASN A 265 15.60 8.66 -14.01
CA ASN A 265 15.74 8.09 -12.68
C ASN A 265 15.45 6.58 -12.72
N PRO A 266 16.49 5.73 -12.60
CA PRO A 266 16.35 4.27 -12.73
C PRO A 266 15.33 3.62 -11.79
N GLU A 267 15.18 4.14 -10.56
CA GLU A 267 14.30 3.57 -9.54
C GLU A 267 12.80 3.69 -9.88
N ILE A 268 12.46 4.68 -10.71
CA ILE A 268 11.06 5.03 -11.05
C ILE A 268 10.76 4.94 -12.54
N ILE A 269 11.63 4.30 -13.31
CA ILE A 269 11.39 4.08 -14.75
C ILE A 269 9.99 3.48 -15.00
N PRO A 270 9.58 2.41 -14.30
CA PRO A 270 8.27 1.82 -14.57
C PRO A 270 7.12 2.81 -14.35
N GLU A 271 7.12 3.52 -13.23
CA GLU A 271 6.11 4.51 -12.90
C GLU A 271 6.10 5.67 -13.91
N ASN A 272 7.26 6.19 -14.27
CA ASN A 272 7.37 7.30 -15.23
C ASN A 272 6.89 6.91 -16.63
N ILE A 273 7.19 5.70 -17.11
CA ILE A 273 6.68 5.18 -18.40
C ILE A 273 5.14 5.16 -18.38
N PHE A 274 4.53 4.63 -17.32
CA PHE A 274 3.08 4.56 -17.21
C PHE A 274 2.44 5.94 -17.08
N TYR A 275 3.04 6.85 -16.31
CA TYR A 275 2.53 8.23 -16.21
C TYR A 275 2.71 9.02 -17.50
N GLN A 276 3.78 8.78 -18.27
CA GLN A 276 3.94 9.38 -19.60
C GLN A 276 2.83 8.91 -20.56
N LYS A 277 2.52 7.60 -20.55
CA LYS A 277 1.37 7.07 -21.29
C LYS A 277 0.06 7.72 -20.82
N ARG A 278 -0.16 7.82 -19.50
CA ARG A 278 -1.35 8.49 -18.95
C ARG A 278 -1.47 9.94 -19.40
N ALA A 279 -0.33 10.66 -19.48
CA ALA A 279 -0.31 12.04 -19.99
C ALA A 279 -0.78 12.12 -21.45
N MET A 280 -0.34 11.19 -22.30
CA MET A 280 -0.81 11.09 -23.69
C MET A 280 -2.31 10.81 -23.76
N ASP A 281 -2.81 9.85 -22.95
CA ASP A 281 -4.22 9.50 -22.92
C ASP A 281 -5.11 10.67 -22.47
N LEU A 282 -4.64 11.46 -21.48
CA LEU A 282 -5.35 12.65 -21.00
C LEU A 282 -5.37 13.78 -22.06
N LEU A 283 -4.29 14.00 -22.79
CA LEU A 283 -4.26 14.97 -23.89
C LEU A 283 -5.18 14.56 -25.05
N ASN A 284 -5.25 13.28 -25.36
CA ASN A 284 -6.17 12.77 -26.37
C ASN A 284 -7.66 12.97 -25.99
N GLN A 285 -7.93 13.09 -24.68
CA GLN A 285 -9.28 13.32 -24.13
C GLN A 285 -9.53 14.80 -23.79
N GLU A 286 -8.56 15.68 -24.03
CA GLU A 286 -8.61 17.09 -23.57
C GLU A 286 -9.89 17.81 -24.00
N GLU A 287 -10.31 17.67 -25.25
CA GLU A 287 -11.54 18.30 -25.73
C GLU A 287 -12.76 17.88 -24.90
N THR A 288 -12.94 16.58 -24.72
CA THR A 288 -14.05 16.01 -23.95
C THR A 288 -13.99 16.37 -22.45
N LEU A 289 -12.80 16.58 -21.90
CA LEU A 289 -12.61 16.89 -20.48
C LEU A 289 -12.90 18.35 -20.15
N PHE A 290 -12.90 19.25 -21.16
CA PHE A 290 -13.11 20.69 -21.01
C PHE A 290 -14.30 21.23 -21.84
N GLU A 291 -15.19 20.35 -22.32
CA GLU A 291 -16.52 20.70 -22.84
C GLU A 291 -17.52 20.94 -21.69
#